data_c82eff8e258c8d7c680d5d07cc7b7b9a
#
_entry.id   c82eff8e258c8d7c680d5d07cc7b7b9a
#
_cell.length_a   1.000
_cell.length_b   1.000
_cell.length_c   1.000
_cell.angle_alpha   90.00
_cell.angle_beta   90.00
_cell.angle_gamma   90.00
#
_symmetry.space_group_name_H-M   'P 1'
#
loop_
_entity.id
_entity.type
_entity.pdbx_description
1 polymer ?
#
loop_
_entity_poly.entity_id
_entity_poly.type
_entity_poly.pdbx_seq_one_letter_code
_entity_poly.pdbx_strand_id
1 'polypeptide(L)'
;MKKISLLIVSLFLFPSISYSNFYDGIWEVTDVVGESWFSLKKRHIGKTQEYWKGYAGGVFFTCNYKGLVTTRDSYTIDEFLNKEEFRLFSKHKDELDMEGTEVSVTRKTCTGNYLASRKEMYPIVNFENWDKAFYLSKGVIFVMEQDWSSD
;
A
#
# COMPACT_ATOMS: atom_id res chain seq x y z
N MET A 1 -10.95 -18.66 61.46
CA MET A 1 -9.89 -18.61 60.39
C MET A 1 -10.60 -18.23 59.10
N LYS A 2 -10.40 -16.99 58.63
CA LYS A 2 -10.98 -16.48 57.35
C LYS A 2 -10.03 -16.86 56.21
N LYS A 3 -10.49 -17.67 55.27
CA LYS A 3 -9.77 -17.97 54.04
C LYS A 3 -9.90 -16.78 53.06
N ILE A 4 -8.82 -16.10 52.82
CA ILE A 4 -8.73 -15.04 51.82
C ILE A 4 -8.49 -15.75 50.48
N SER A 5 -9.52 -15.77 49.61
CA SER A 5 -9.40 -16.21 48.22
C SER A 5 -8.77 -15.11 47.41
N LEU A 6 -7.54 -15.31 47.00
CA LEU A 6 -6.83 -14.40 46.10
C LEU A 6 -7.32 -14.65 44.68
N LEU A 7 -8.16 -13.75 44.19
CA LEU A 7 -8.63 -13.74 42.79
C LEU A 7 -7.55 -13.11 41.93
N ILE A 8 -6.75 -13.94 41.24
CA ILE A 8 -5.77 -13.47 40.27
C ILE A 8 -6.55 -13.08 39.00
N VAL A 9 -6.80 -11.79 38.84
CA VAL A 9 -7.30 -11.24 37.59
C VAL A 9 -6.11 -11.16 36.63
N SER A 10 -5.97 -12.15 35.76
CA SER A 10 -5.05 -12.10 34.62
C SER A 10 -5.54 -11.05 33.64
N LEU A 11 -4.99 -9.83 33.74
CA LEU A 11 -5.13 -8.82 32.69
C LEU A 11 -4.38 -9.34 31.46
N PHE A 12 -5.08 -9.93 30.53
CA PHE A 12 -4.56 -10.13 29.17
C PHE A 12 -4.44 -8.75 28.51
N LEU A 13 -3.29 -8.16 28.66
CA LEU A 13 -2.85 -7.06 27.80
C LEU A 13 -2.66 -7.65 26.40
N PHE A 14 -3.72 -7.66 25.61
CA PHE A 14 -3.57 -7.82 24.17
C PHE A 14 -2.79 -6.59 23.71
N PRO A 15 -1.57 -6.72 23.13
CA PRO A 15 -0.97 -5.62 22.46
C PRO A 15 -1.95 -5.21 21.37
N SER A 16 -2.55 -4.05 21.50
CA SER A 16 -3.22 -3.39 20.40
C SER A 16 -2.11 -3.15 19.37
N ILE A 17 -2.05 -4.01 18.35
CA ILE A 17 -1.23 -3.78 17.18
C ILE A 17 -1.82 -2.53 16.56
N SER A 18 -1.25 -1.40 16.89
CA SER A 18 -1.48 -0.15 16.20
C SER A 18 -0.99 -0.40 14.78
N TYR A 19 -1.88 -0.72 13.86
CA TYR A 19 -1.59 -0.60 12.44
C TYR A 19 -1.33 0.88 12.19
N SER A 20 -0.06 1.30 12.32
CA SER A 20 0.36 2.60 11.81
C SER A 20 -0.12 2.66 10.37
N ASN A 21 -0.60 3.82 9.94
CA ASN A 21 -1.07 4.02 8.56
C ASN A 21 0.09 3.73 7.63
N PHE A 22 0.21 2.47 7.23
CA PHE A 22 1.28 1.88 6.45
C PHE A 22 1.60 2.65 5.15
N TYR A 23 0.69 3.54 4.73
CA TYR A 23 0.83 4.32 3.50
C TYR A 23 1.25 5.78 3.73
N ASP A 24 1.39 6.20 4.96
CA ASP A 24 1.91 7.52 5.27
C ASP A 24 3.44 7.46 5.16
N GLY A 25 4.02 8.34 4.35
CA GLY A 25 5.45 8.40 4.11
C GLY A 25 5.81 8.67 2.66
N ILE A 26 7.11 8.63 2.39
CA ILE A 26 7.68 8.81 1.07
C ILE A 26 8.04 7.44 0.51
N TRP A 27 7.64 7.18 -0.73
CA TRP A 27 7.85 5.93 -1.44
C TRP A 27 8.61 6.20 -2.72
N GLU A 28 9.77 5.56 -2.89
CA GLU A 28 10.56 5.64 -4.11
C GLU A 28 10.20 4.50 -5.07
N VAL A 29 10.04 4.79 -6.33
CA VAL A 29 9.88 3.77 -7.38
C VAL A 29 11.23 3.13 -7.65
N THR A 30 11.35 1.85 -7.33
CA THR A 30 12.60 1.08 -7.46
C THR A 30 12.61 0.16 -8.69
N ASP A 31 11.44 -0.29 -9.15
CA ASP A 31 11.31 -1.08 -10.37
C ASP A 31 9.95 -0.90 -11.04
N VAL A 32 9.84 -1.40 -12.28
CA VAL A 32 8.63 -1.40 -13.10
C VAL A 32 8.52 -2.75 -13.81
N VAL A 33 7.39 -3.44 -13.61
CA VAL A 33 7.11 -4.77 -14.18
C VAL A 33 5.88 -4.69 -15.08
N GLY A 34 5.90 -5.35 -16.25
CA GLY A 34 4.80 -5.41 -17.20
C GLY A 34 5.17 -4.99 -18.62
N GLU A 35 4.16 -4.86 -19.49
CA GLU A 35 4.36 -4.51 -20.89
C GLU A 35 4.78 -3.04 -21.04
N SER A 36 5.64 -2.75 -22.03
CA SER A 36 6.15 -1.38 -22.32
C SER A 36 6.98 -0.76 -21.19
N TRP A 37 7.57 -1.57 -20.35
CA TRP A 37 8.29 -1.17 -19.13
C TRP A 37 9.53 -0.29 -19.37
N PHE A 38 10.23 -0.42 -20.52
CA PHE A 38 11.52 0.26 -20.72
C PHE A 38 11.42 1.79 -20.62
N SER A 39 10.46 2.40 -21.30
CA SER A 39 10.27 3.85 -21.25
C SER A 39 9.76 4.31 -19.88
N LEU A 40 8.98 3.48 -19.21
CA LEU A 40 8.45 3.75 -17.88
C LEU A 40 9.53 3.61 -16.80
N LYS A 41 10.42 2.62 -16.88
CA LYS A 41 11.61 2.51 -16.01
C LYS A 41 12.41 3.81 -16.06
N LYS A 42 12.79 4.28 -17.25
CA LYS A 42 13.58 5.49 -17.41
C LYS A 42 12.93 6.74 -16.82
N ARG A 43 11.59 6.81 -16.81
CA ARG A 43 10.83 7.98 -16.34
C ARG A 43 10.52 7.97 -14.87
N HIS A 44 10.38 6.80 -14.26
CA HIS A 44 9.79 6.64 -12.92
C HIS A 44 10.77 6.14 -11.87
N ILE A 45 11.77 5.31 -12.23
CA ILE A 45 12.75 4.83 -11.25
C ILE A 45 13.50 6.02 -10.63
N GLY A 46 13.64 5.99 -9.30
CA GLY A 46 14.21 7.05 -8.49
C GLY A 46 13.27 8.25 -8.29
N LYS A 47 12.01 8.17 -8.74
CA LYS A 47 10.99 9.18 -8.44
C LYS A 47 10.17 8.77 -7.24
N THR A 48 9.68 9.75 -6.51
CA THR A 48 8.94 9.54 -5.28
C THR A 48 7.45 9.83 -5.42
N GLN A 49 6.67 9.14 -4.62
CA GLN A 49 5.28 9.42 -4.35
C GLN A 49 5.10 9.49 -2.84
N GLU A 50 4.58 10.56 -2.33
CA GLU A 50 4.30 10.73 -0.91
C GLU A 50 2.82 10.59 -0.61
N TYR A 51 2.53 10.02 0.56
CA TYR A 51 1.20 9.83 1.08
C TYR A 51 1.15 10.29 2.54
N TRP A 52 0.25 11.23 2.84
CA TRP A 52 0.00 11.72 4.18
C TRP A 52 -1.50 11.79 4.45
N LYS A 53 -1.89 11.95 5.69
CA LYS A 53 -3.29 12.07 6.04
C LYS A 53 -3.97 13.21 5.26
N GLY A 54 -4.85 12.84 4.32
CA GLY A 54 -5.62 13.78 3.50
C GLY A 54 -4.85 14.40 2.32
N TYR A 55 -3.60 14.03 2.10
CA TYR A 55 -2.75 14.55 1.05
C TYR A 55 -1.98 13.42 0.35
N ALA A 56 -1.74 13.59 -0.93
CA ALA A 56 -0.75 12.80 -1.68
C ALA A 56 -0.08 13.70 -2.74
N GLY A 57 1.20 13.47 -3.00
CA GLY A 57 1.94 14.22 -4.01
C GLY A 57 3.08 13.41 -4.61
N GLY A 58 3.38 13.60 -5.88
CA GLY A 58 4.52 12.96 -6.50
C GLY A 58 4.30 12.50 -7.93
N VAL A 59 5.02 11.46 -8.32
CA VAL A 59 5.15 11.01 -9.71
C VAL A 59 3.84 10.47 -10.31
N PHE A 60 2.96 9.90 -9.50
CA PHE A 60 1.71 9.31 -10.01
C PHE A 60 0.55 10.31 -10.02
N PHE A 61 0.41 11.09 -8.94
CA PHE A 61 -0.67 12.06 -8.80
C PHE A 61 -0.43 13.02 -7.62
N THR A 62 -1.22 14.07 -7.60
CA THR A 62 -1.27 15.01 -6.48
C THR A 62 -2.71 15.21 -6.04
N CYS A 63 -2.95 15.13 -4.74
CA CYS A 63 -4.24 15.42 -4.11
C CYS A 63 -4.02 16.33 -2.91
N ASN A 64 -4.66 17.51 -2.92
CA ASN A 64 -4.49 18.51 -1.89
C ASN A 64 -5.19 18.13 -0.57
N TYR A 65 -4.85 18.85 0.49
CA TYR A 65 -5.36 18.65 1.85
C TYR A 65 -6.87 18.45 1.91
N LYS A 66 -7.29 17.48 2.71
CA LYS A 66 -8.68 17.10 2.98
C LYS A 66 -9.45 16.46 1.83
N GLY A 67 -8.81 16.26 0.67
CA GLY A 67 -9.46 15.65 -0.49
C GLY A 67 -9.23 14.14 -0.65
N LEU A 68 -8.32 13.56 0.10
CA LEU A 68 -7.93 12.15 -0.05
C LEU A 68 -8.76 11.24 0.86
N VAL A 69 -9.59 10.40 0.24
CA VAL A 69 -10.34 9.33 0.90
C VAL A 69 -9.62 8.01 0.65
N THR A 70 -9.45 7.22 1.71
CA THR A 70 -8.76 5.92 1.64
C THR A 70 -9.72 4.81 2.04
N THR A 71 -9.79 3.77 1.21
CA THR A 71 -10.45 2.50 1.54
C THR A 71 -9.42 1.38 1.47
N ARG A 72 -9.63 0.32 2.27
CA ARG A 72 -8.74 -0.83 2.32
C ARG A 72 -9.53 -2.12 2.33
N ASP A 73 -9.10 -3.06 1.50
CA ASP A 73 -9.59 -4.43 1.46
C ASP A 73 -8.43 -5.37 1.79
N SER A 74 -8.74 -6.52 2.40
CA SER A 74 -7.77 -7.59 2.68
C SER A 74 -8.23 -8.87 2.00
N TYR A 75 -7.27 -9.61 1.46
CA TYR A 75 -7.47 -10.88 0.77
C TYR A 75 -6.42 -11.89 1.20
N THR A 76 -6.72 -13.18 1.11
CA THR A 76 -5.66 -14.17 1.01
C THR A 76 -4.94 -14.04 -0.34
N ILE A 77 -3.69 -14.51 -0.43
CA ILE A 77 -2.94 -14.47 -1.71
C ILE A 77 -3.72 -15.17 -2.82
N ASP A 78 -4.31 -16.33 -2.54
CA ASP A 78 -5.06 -17.10 -3.55
C ASP A 78 -6.31 -16.34 -4.03
N GLU A 79 -7.07 -15.73 -3.13
CA GLU A 79 -8.21 -14.89 -3.50
C GLU A 79 -7.78 -13.69 -4.34
N PHE A 80 -6.69 -13.04 -3.98
CA PHE A 80 -6.14 -11.90 -4.69
C PHE A 80 -5.72 -12.26 -6.12
N LEU A 81 -4.91 -13.32 -6.29
CA LEU A 81 -4.42 -13.74 -7.60
C LEU A 81 -5.50 -14.25 -8.55
N ASN A 82 -6.65 -14.70 -8.03
CA ASN A 82 -7.80 -15.13 -8.81
C ASN A 82 -8.73 -13.99 -9.25
N LYS A 83 -8.52 -12.76 -8.77
CA LYS A 83 -9.32 -11.62 -9.20
C LYS A 83 -8.83 -11.08 -10.56
N GLU A 84 -9.76 -10.87 -11.49
CA GLU A 84 -9.46 -10.33 -12.82
C GLU A 84 -8.76 -8.96 -12.76
N GLU A 85 -9.12 -8.13 -11.78
CA GLU A 85 -8.51 -6.82 -11.53
C GLU A 85 -6.99 -6.93 -11.28
N PHE A 86 -6.55 -8.04 -10.66
CA PHE A 86 -5.15 -8.25 -10.28
C PHE A 86 -4.43 -9.29 -11.14
N ARG A 87 -4.99 -9.64 -12.29
CA ARG A 87 -4.41 -10.63 -13.22
C ARG A 87 -2.95 -10.37 -13.57
N LEU A 88 -2.53 -9.12 -13.57
CA LEU A 88 -1.15 -8.75 -13.87
C LEU A 88 -0.17 -9.28 -12.80
N PHE A 89 -0.57 -9.32 -11.54
CA PHE A 89 0.23 -9.91 -10.47
C PHE A 89 0.38 -11.43 -10.66
N SER A 90 -0.68 -12.12 -11.03
CA SER A 90 -0.63 -13.55 -11.34
C SER A 90 0.32 -13.85 -12.52
N LYS A 91 0.30 -13.00 -13.55
CA LYS A 91 1.17 -13.12 -14.73
C LYS A 91 2.65 -12.95 -14.38
N HIS A 92 2.98 -12.09 -13.44
CA HIS A 92 4.35 -11.71 -13.09
C HIS A 92 4.77 -12.17 -11.68
N LYS A 93 4.09 -13.16 -11.11
CA LYS A 93 4.32 -13.59 -9.74
C LYS A 93 5.77 -14.01 -9.44
N ASP A 94 6.47 -14.54 -10.44
CA ASP A 94 7.86 -15.02 -10.29
C ASP A 94 8.88 -13.86 -10.34
N GLU A 95 8.47 -12.69 -10.83
CA GLU A 95 9.27 -11.45 -10.87
C GLU A 95 9.02 -10.55 -9.66
N LEU A 96 7.86 -10.73 -9.03
CA LEU A 96 7.43 -9.94 -7.88
C LEU A 96 7.69 -10.74 -6.61
N ASP A 97 8.35 -10.11 -5.66
CA ASP A 97 8.58 -10.66 -4.33
C ASP A 97 7.28 -10.53 -3.52
N MET A 98 6.40 -11.52 -3.67
CA MET A 98 5.09 -11.58 -3.03
C MET A 98 5.17 -12.48 -1.80
N GLU A 99 5.68 -11.93 -0.69
CA GLU A 99 5.82 -12.66 0.56
C GLU A 99 4.53 -12.63 1.39
N GLY A 100 4.30 -13.71 2.13
CA GLY A 100 3.23 -13.81 3.11
C GLY A 100 1.98 -14.53 2.62
N THR A 101 0.95 -14.51 3.45
CA THR A 101 -0.33 -15.20 3.22
C THR A 101 -1.49 -14.23 2.98
N GLU A 102 -1.33 -12.97 3.36
CA GLU A 102 -2.34 -11.93 3.25
C GLU A 102 -1.88 -10.79 2.34
N VAL A 103 -2.85 -10.19 1.66
CA VAL A 103 -2.65 -9.06 0.76
C VAL A 103 -3.57 -7.92 1.16
N SER A 104 -3.01 -6.74 1.35
CA SER A 104 -3.77 -5.51 1.58
C SER A 104 -3.85 -4.71 0.28
N VAL A 105 -5.06 -4.34 -0.11
CA VAL A 105 -5.31 -3.48 -1.27
C VAL A 105 -5.89 -2.16 -0.80
N THR A 106 -5.15 -1.10 -1.00
CA THR A 106 -5.57 0.26 -0.64
C THR A 106 -5.99 1.00 -1.89
N ARG A 107 -7.18 1.61 -1.85
CA ARG A 107 -7.67 2.52 -2.88
C ARG A 107 -7.76 3.92 -2.29
N LYS A 108 -7.26 4.88 -3.01
CA LYS A 108 -7.32 6.29 -2.65
C LYS A 108 -8.16 7.03 -3.69
N THR A 109 -9.07 7.86 -3.23
CA THR A 109 -9.93 8.69 -4.08
C THR A 109 -9.75 10.14 -3.68
N CYS A 110 -9.51 10.99 -4.66
CA CYS A 110 -9.38 12.43 -4.44
C CYS A 110 -10.73 13.11 -4.67
N THR A 111 -11.28 13.77 -3.66
CA THR A 111 -12.62 14.36 -3.69
C THR A 111 -12.65 15.89 -3.69
N GLY A 112 -11.49 16.54 -3.61
CA GLY A 112 -11.38 18.00 -3.53
C GLY A 112 -11.26 18.70 -4.90
N ASN A 113 -11.01 20.02 -4.89
CA ASN A 113 -10.67 20.80 -6.09
C ASN A 113 -9.18 20.70 -6.33
N TYR A 114 -8.75 20.10 -7.46
CA TYR A 114 -7.33 19.93 -7.73
C TYR A 114 -7.00 19.74 -9.19
N LEU A 115 -5.67 19.72 -9.39
CA LEU A 115 -5.00 19.63 -10.68
C LEU A 115 -4.83 18.18 -11.19
N ALA A 116 -5.36 17.18 -10.49
CA ALA A 116 -5.25 15.81 -10.95
C ALA A 116 -6.33 15.50 -12.00
N SER A 117 -5.92 14.91 -13.10
CA SER A 117 -6.80 14.53 -14.21
C SER A 117 -7.74 13.35 -13.89
N ARG A 118 -7.68 12.77 -12.68
CA ARG A 118 -8.46 11.60 -12.27
C ARG A 118 -8.92 11.70 -10.81
N LYS A 119 -10.19 11.38 -10.57
CA LYS A 119 -10.77 11.28 -9.23
C LYS A 119 -10.39 9.97 -8.54
N GLU A 120 -10.28 8.89 -9.29
CA GLU A 120 -9.94 7.57 -8.79
C GLU A 120 -8.49 7.24 -9.11
N MET A 121 -7.82 6.72 -8.11
CA MET A 121 -6.44 6.28 -8.22
C MET A 121 -6.39 4.78 -8.37
N TYR A 122 -5.32 4.33 -9.00
CA TYR A 122 -5.06 2.91 -9.11
C TYR A 122 -4.75 2.30 -7.73
N PRO A 123 -5.08 1.02 -7.51
CA PRO A 123 -4.85 0.37 -6.24
C PRO A 123 -3.36 0.27 -5.90
N ILE A 124 -3.08 0.42 -4.61
CA ILE A 124 -1.79 0.13 -4.01
C ILE A 124 -1.91 -1.21 -3.30
N VAL A 125 -1.05 -2.13 -3.64
CA VAL A 125 -1.05 -3.49 -3.12
C VAL A 125 0.17 -3.70 -2.23
N ASN A 126 -0.05 -4.31 -1.07
CA ASN A 126 1.02 -4.71 -0.16
C ASN A 126 0.82 -6.15 0.25
N PHE A 127 1.91 -6.87 0.26
CA PHE A 127 2.04 -8.18 0.87
C PHE A 127 2.55 -8.00 2.31
N GLU A 128 2.93 -9.05 3.00
CA GLU A 128 3.41 -8.97 4.39
C GLU A 128 4.73 -8.20 4.56
N ASN A 129 5.48 -7.98 3.48
CA ASN A 129 6.64 -7.09 3.49
C ASN A 129 6.17 -5.62 3.48
N TRP A 130 6.25 -4.96 4.62
CA TRP A 130 5.74 -3.61 4.85
C TRP A 130 6.56 -2.50 4.19
N ASP A 131 7.80 -2.78 3.86
CA ASP A 131 8.72 -1.81 3.24
C ASP A 131 8.53 -1.72 1.72
N LYS A 132 7.71 -2.62 1.15
CA LYS A 132 7.46 -2.72 -0.28
C LYS A 132 5.98 -2.58 -0.61
N ALA A 133 5.66 -1.76 -1.60
CA ALA A 133 4.33 -1.56 -2.12
C ALA A 133 4.31 -1.66 -3.64
N PHE A 134 3.18 -2.01 -4.20
CA PHE A 134 2.98 -2.17 -5.64
C PHE A 134 1.85 -1.27 -6.10
N TYR A 135 2.15 -0.31 -6.96
CA TYR A 135 1.15 0.57 -7.55
C TYR A 135 0.76 0.02 -8.92
N LEU A 136 -0.47 -0.49 -9.02
CA LEU A 136 -1.01 -1.02 -10.27
C LEU A 136 -1.53 0.11 -11.13
N SER A 137 -1.07 0.22 -12.37
CA SER A 137 -1.54 1.20 -13.35
C SER A 137 -1.50 0.60 -14.76
N LYS A 138 -2.59 0.69 -15.49
CA LYS A 138 -2.74 0.40 -16.94
C LYS A 138 -1.77 -0.66 -17.53
N GLY A 139 -1.80 -1.88 -17.00
CA GLY A 139 -0.97 -2.98 -17.49
C GLY A 139 0.48 -2.98 -17.00
N VAL A 140 0.80 -2.16 -15.99
CA VAL A 140 2.12 -2.04 -15.40
C VAL A 140 2.02 -2.04 -13.89
N ILE A 141 2.98 -2.67 -13.23
CA ILE A 141 3.17 -2.64 -11.79
C ILE A 141 4.42 -1.82 -11.48
N PHE A 142 4.26 -0.74 -10.73
CA PHE A 142 5.38 0.01 -10.18
C PHE A 142 5.71 -0.56 -8.81
N VAL A 143 6.95 -1.00 -8.64
CA VAL A 143 7.48 -1.45 -7.35
C VAL A 143 7.97 -0.23 -6.60
N MET A 144 7.53 -0.05 -5.37
CA MET A 144 7.91 1.08 -4.52
C MET A 144 8.48 0.57 -3.21
N GLU A 145 9.52 1.23 -2.73
CA GLU A 145 10.11 0.99 -1.42
C GLU A 145 10.01 2.25 -0.58
N GLN A 146 9.78 2.09 0.72
CA GLN A 146 9.66 3.24 1.61
C GLN A 146 11.03 3.88 1.83
N ASP A 147 11.11 5.19 1.61
CA ASP A 147 12.31 5.97 1.88
C ASP A 147 12.33 6.41 3.35
N TRP A 148 13.19 5.76 4.14
CA TRP A 148 13.41 6.07 5.56
C TRP A 148 14.49 7.13 5.78
N SER A 149 15.11 7.65 4.72
CA SER A 149 16.23 8.59 4.81
C SER A 149 15.82 10.04 5.14
N SER A 150 14.54 10.32 5.26
CA SER A 150 13.99 11.67 5.42
C SER A 150 13.53 12.04 6.84
N ASP A 151 13.99 11.28 7.86
CA ASP A 151 13.79 11.60 9.28
C ASP A 151 14.91 12.49 9.85
#